data_9bc8f76e3f73cae3e1d6f112d0085ebc
#
_entry.id   9bc8f76e3f73cae3e1d6f112d0085ebc
#
_cell.length_a   1.000
_cell.length_b   1.000
_cell.length_c   1.000
_cell.angle_alpha   90.00
_cell.angle_beta   90.00
_cell.angle_gamma   90.00
#
_symmetry.space_group_name_H-M   'P 1'
#
loop_
_entity.id
_entity.type
_entity.pdbx_description
1 polymer ?
#
loop_
_entity_poly.entity_id
_entity_poly.type
_entity_poly.pdbx_seq_one_letter_code
_entity_poly.pdbx_strand_id
1 'polypeptide(L)'
;MREFLQVLRRFVPPYKKYLVLSIVFNILSAVLNIFSFAAIIPILQILFKTDGAGKATRFMAMSEGTLKEVASNNADYFVQQLINNWGATTTLLVIGLFLAFMTFLKTGAYFLSSATIIPIRTGVVRDIRNALYRKITSLSLGFFSEERKGDIIARMSGDVQEIENSIMSSLDMLFKNPILIIAYFSTLIIISWQLTLFTLLFVPLFGWFMGVVGRKLKAQSVKAQSLWSDTMSQVEETLGGLRIIKAFCAEERMNSRFNEVNSAYRSDITRVNVRQQLAHPMSEFLGTVMIVIVLWVGGVLVLKTQSLSGPTFIYYLVMLYSIINPLKDFSKAGYNIPKGLASMERIDKILMADVAIKECKHPVHIKSFEHEIEFRHVSFRYDQQWVLRDINLVIPKGKTVALVGQSGSGKSTLLDLIPRYYDVQEGEVLIDGINVKNLGVHDLRQLIGNVNQEAILFNDTFARNISFGVEGATLEQIEEAAKIANAHDFILQSEQGYDTNIGDRGGRLSG
;
A
#
# COMPACT_ATOMS: atom_id res chain seq x y z
N MET A 1 8.36 14.10 -6.49
CA MET A 1 7.18 14.76 -5.89
C MET A 1 6.03 14.97 -6.87
N ARG A 2 6.26 15.43 -8.13
CA ARG A 2 5.21 15.55 -9.17
C ARG A 2 4.50 14.23 -9.47
N GLU A 3 5.25 13.17 -9.73
CA GLU A 3 4.70 11.83 -10.02
C GLU A 3 3.86 11.29 -8.86
N PHE A 4 4.31 11.51 -7.63
CA PHE A 4 3.58 11.08 -6.46
C PHE A 4 2.26 11.85 -6.26
N LEU A 5 2.24 13.15 -6.52
CA LEU A 5 1.01 13.94 -6.54
C LEU A 5 0.01 13.44 -7.60
N GLN A 6 0.51 12.87 -8.72
CA GLN A 6 -0.34 12.22 -9.72
C GLN A 6 -1.01 10.95 -9.16
N VAL A 7 -0.28 10.13 -8.39
CA VAL A 7 -0.85 8.94 -7.73
C VAL A 7 -1.95 9.35 -6.73
N LEU A 8 -1.69 10.37 -5.90
CA LEU A 8 -2.70 10.88 -4.97
C LEU A 8 -3.92 11.44 -5.73
N ARG A 9 -3.72 12.20 -6.81
CA ARG A 9 -4.82 12.72 -7.63
C ARG A 9 -5.65 11.63 -8.29
N ARG A 10 -5.06 10.49 -8.59
CA ARG A 10 -5.75 9.36 -9.23
C ARG A 10 -6.64 8.59 -8.25
N PHE A 11 -6.19 8.35 -7.02
CA PHE A 11 -6.83 7.41 -6.10
C PHE A 11 -7.48 8.05 -4.87
N VAL A 12 -7.08 9.26 -4.45
CA VAL A 12 -7.62 9.91 -3.25
C VAL A 12 -8.94 10.67 -3.44
N PRO A 13 -9.31 11.18 -4.64
CA PRO A 13 -10.52 12.00 -4.82
C PRO A 13 -11.83 11.37 -4.30
N PRO A 14 -12.08 10.04 -4.42
CA PRO A 14 -13.27 9.42 -3.87
C PRO A 14 -13.39 9.56 -2.34
N TYR A 15 -12.25 9.75 -1.67
CA TYR A 15 -12.10 9.78 -0.21
C TYR A 15 -11.89 11.19 0.35
N LYS A 16 -12.07 12.26 -0.45
CA LYS A 16 -11.79 13.66 -0.05
C LYS A 16 -12.46 14.08 1.25
N LYS A 17 -13.67 13.57 1.55
CA LYS A 17 -14.39 13.86 2.80
C LYS A 17 -13.60 13.40 4.04
N TYR A 18 -12.99 12.24 3.99
CA TYR A 18 -12.18 11.70 5.09
C TYR A 18 -10.88 12.48 5.24
N LEU A 19 -10.27 12.91 4.13
CA LEU A 19 -9.06 13.75 4.15
C LEU A 19 -9.35 15.11 4.82
N VAL A 20 -10.43 15.79 4.43
CA VAL A 20 -10.83 17.06 5.04
C VAL A 20 -11.10 16.89 6.53
N LEU A 21 -11.84 15.85 6.92
CA LEU A 21 -12.16 15.58 8.30
C LEU A 21 -10.90 15.30 9.14
N SER A 22 -9.95 14.53 8.58
CA SER A 22 -8.65 14.27 9.22
C SER A 22 -7.85 15.56 9.43
N ILE A 23 -7.84 16.47 8.43
CA ILE A 23 -7.18 17.78 8.53
C ILE A 23 -7.82 18.61 9.65
N VAL A 24 -9.14 18.67 9.72
CA VAL A 24 -9.85 19.44 10.76
C VAL A 24 -9.51 18.89 12.16
N PHE A 25 -9.57 17.56 12.35
CA PHE A 25 -9.22 16.96 13.64
C PHE A 25 -7.73 17.12 13.98
N ASN A 26 -6.86 17.14 12.96
CA ASN A 26 -5.43 17.37 13.20
C ASN A 26 -5.15 18.82 13.64
N ILE A 27 -5.81 19.81 13.02
CA ILE A 27 -5.75 21.22 13.46
C ILE A 27 -6.28 21.35 14.88
N LEU A 28 -7.42 20.74 15.16
CA LEU A 28 -8.01 20.76 16.50
C LEU A 28 -7.05 20.15 17.53
N SER A 29 -6.47 18.98 17.22
CA SER A 29 -5.49 18.32 18.08
C SER A 29 -4.23 19.18 18.30
N ALA A 30 -3.73 19.87 17.25
CA ALA A 30 -2.58 20.76 17.35
C ALA A 30 -2.87 21.96 18.27
N VAL A 31 -4.03 22.60 18.11
CA VAL A 31 -4.46 23.72 18.96
C VAL A 31 -4.63 23.28 20.41
N LEU A 32 -5.35 22.18 20.64
CA LEU A 32 -5.52 21.64 22.01
C LEU A 32 -4.18 21.24 22.65
N ASN A 33 -3.21 20.80 21.85
CA ASN A 33 -1.87 20.48 22.34
C ASN A 33 -1.11 21.73 22.85
N ILE A 34 -1.22 22.84 22.11
CA ILE A 34 -0.62 24.12 22.52
C ILE A 34 -1.22 24.57 23.86
N PHE A 35 -2.55 24.56 23.99
CA PHE A 35 -3.22 24.93 25.23
C PHE A 35 -2.95 23.96 26.39
N SER A 36 -2.88 22.66 26.13
CA SER A 36 -2.52 21.66 27.13
C SER A 36 -1.13 21.91 27.71
N PHE A 37 -0.14 22.20 26.86
CA PHE A 37 1.19 22.53 27.35
C PHE A 37 1.29 23.93 27.96
N ALA A 38 0.49 24.90 27.51
CA ALA A 38 0.44 26.23 28.12
C ALA A 38 -0.01 26.21 29.59
N ALA A 39 -0.85 25.22 29.97
CA ALA A 39 -1.25 25.02 31.37
C ALA A 39 -0.09 24.68 32.33
N ILE A 40 1.08 24.29 31.81
CA ILE A 40 2.30 24.09 32.60
C ILE A 40 2.79 25.43 33.19
N ILE A 41 2.62 26.56 32.50
CA ILE A 41 3.07 27.88 32.95
C ILE A 41 2.49 28.21 34.34
N PRO A 42 1.15 28.26 34.56
CA PRO A 42 0.59 28.58 35.87
C PRO A 42 0.93 27.53 36.93
N ILE A 43 1.06 26.25 36.57
CA ILE A 43 1.48 25.22 37.52
C ILE A 43 2.88 25.55 38.09
N LEU A 44 3.84 25.89 37.18
CA LEU A 44 5.20 26.23 37.59
C LEU A 44 5.24 27.56 38.39
N GLN A 45 4.44 28.54 38.02
CA GLN A 45 4.30 29.81 38.75
C GLN A 45 3.86 29.60 40.17
N ILE A 46 2.83 28.75 40.41
CA ILE A 46 2.30 28.44 41.76
C ILE A 46 3.36 27.65 42.57
N LEU A 47 3.97 26.62 41.96
CA LEU A 47 4.92 25.76 42.67
C LEU A 47 6.19 26.49 43.07
N PHE A 48 6.76 27.31 42.19
CA PHE A 48 8.01 28.01 42.45
C PHE A 48 7.85 29.41 43.02
N LYS A 49 6.62 29.88 43.27
CA LYS A 49 6.32 31.22 43.78
C LYS A 49 7.05 32.32 43.01
N THR A 50 7.17 32.12 41.67
CA THR A 50 7.83 33.10 40.82
C THR A 50 6.97 34.35 40.63
N ASP A 51 7.58 35.53 40.50
CA ASP A 51 6.96 36.86 40.44
C ASP A 51 5.86 37.11 39.40
N GLY A 52 5.42 36.09 38.70
CA GLY A 52 4.31 36.12 37.75
C GLY A 52 2.95 35.80 38.38
N ALA A 53 2.92 34.98 39.44
CA ALA A 53 1.69 34.62 40.13
C ALA A 53 1.24 35.76 41.02
N GLY A 54 0.42 36.69 40.47
CA GLY A 54 -0.20 37.72 41.29
C GLY A 54 -0.12 39.16 40.84
N LYS A 55 0.40 39.44 39.64
CA LYS A 55 0.48 40.80 39.12
C LYS A 55 -0.72 41.27 38.29
N ALA A 56 -1.58 40.38 37.85
CA ALA A 56 -2.75 40.75 37.08
C ALA A 56 -3.91 41.13 38.08
N THR A 57 -4.09 42.43 38.26
CA THR A 57 -5.13 42.96 39.16
C THR A 57 -6.49 43.11 38.53
N ARG A 58 -6.53 43.16 37.17
CA ARG A 58 -7.79 43.28 36.41
C ARG A 58 -7.81 42.46 35.14
N PHE A 59 -9.02 42.14 34.69
CA PHE A 59 -9.24 41.58 33.36
C PHE A 59 -8.94 42.62 32.26
N MET A 60 -8.22 42.23 31.24
CA MET A 60 -7.78 43.07 30.16
C MET A 60 -8.64 42.83 28.91
N ALA A 61 -9.23 43.90 28.32
CA ALA A 61 -10.00 43.76 27.09
C ALA A 61 -9.09 43.60 25.87
N MET A 62 -9.60 42.99 24.79
CA MET A 62 -8.83 42.77 23.55
C MET A 62 -8.30 44.05 22.90
N SER A 63 -8.90 45.21 23.19
CA SER A 63 -8.49 46.52 22.68
C SER A 63 -7.34 47.18 23.47
N GLU A 64 -6.94 46.61 24.62
CA GLU A 64 -5.99 47.25 25.55
C GLU A 64 -4.53 46.78 25.38
N GLY A 65 -4.27 45.83 24.49
CA GLY A 65 -2.92 45.34 24.25
C GLY A 65 -2.80 44.32 23.10
N THR A 66 -1.62 43.81 22.90
CA THR A 66 -1.40 42.72 21.95
C THR A 66 -2.08 41.44 22.39
N LEU A 67 -2.45 40.59 21.46
CA LEU A 67 -3.13 39.31 21.72
C LEU A 67 -2.34 38.45 22.74
N LYS A 68 -1.00 38.52 22.72
CA LYS A 68 -0.11 37.86 23.69
C LYS A 68 -0.26 38.46 25.08
N GLU A 69 -0.23 39.77 25.22
CA GLU A 69 -0.37 40.45 26.52
C GLU A 69 -1.72 40.23 27.14
N VAL A 70 -2.79 40.36 26.34
CA VAL A 70 -4.17 40.11 26.80
C VAL A 70 -4.35 38.67 27.24
N ALA A 71 -3.88 37.70 26.45
CA ALA A 71 -4.00 36.29 26.81
C ALA A 71 -3.21 35.91 28.07
N SER A 72 -1.97 36.40 28.21
CA SER A 72 -1.15 36.15 29.39
C SER A 72 -1.76 36.80 30.62
N ASN A 73 -2.14 38.08 30.56
CA ASN A 73 -2.73 38.81 31.68
C ASN A 73 -4.04 38.16 32.12
N ASN A 74 -4.92 37.77 31.21
CA ASN A 74 -6.20 37.17 31.57
C ASN A 74 -6.03 35.76 32.15
N ALA A 75 -5.08 34.97 31.67
CA ALA A 75 -4.74 33.69 32.28
C ALA A 75 -4.23 33.88 33.71
N ASP A 76 -3.30 34.81 33.92
CA ASP A 76 -2.76 35.11 35.27
C ASP A 76 -3.86 35.65 36.18
N TYR A 77 -4.77 36.48 35.73
CA TYR A 77 -5.91 36.99 36.45
C TYR A 77 -6.84 35.85 36.90
N PHE A 78 -7.23 34.93 36.03
CA PHE A 78 -8.05 33.79 36.39
C PHE A 78 -7.38 32.87 37.42
N VAL A 79 -6.09 32.59 37.26
CA VAL A 79 -5.32 31.79 38.18
C VAL A 79 -5.29 32.47 39.56
N GLN A 80 -5.08 33.80 39.58
CA GLN A 80 -5.06 34.56 40.83
C GLN A 80 -6.43 34.55 41.54
N GLN A 81 -7.55 34.69 40.81
CA GLN A 81 -8.90 34.54 41.39
C GLN A 81 -9.12 33.16 42.01
N LEU A 82 -8.64 32.10 41.31
CA LEU A 82 -8.75 30.73 41.86
C LEU A 82 -7.92 30.57 43.12
N ILE A 83 -6.73 31.14 43.18
CA ILE A 83 -5.86 31.08 44.38
C ILE A 83 -6.49 31.84 45.53
N ASN A 84 -7.07 33.02 45.27
CA ASN A 84 -7.68 33.84 46.31
C ASN A 84 -8.97 33.20 46.88
N ASN A 85 -9.74 32.50 46.02
CA ASN A 85 -11.00 31.89 46.42
C ASN A 85 -10.82 30.50 47.08
N TRP A 86 -9.87 29.69 46.57
CA TRP A 86 -9.77 28.27 46.96
C TRP A 86 -8.41 27.86 47.50
N GLY A 87 -7.43 28.78 47.53
CA GLY A 87 -6.08 28.51 47.95
C GLY A 87 -5.21 27.82 46.87
N ALA A 88 -3.90 27.90 47.00
CA ALA A 88 -2.94 27.45 45.99
C ALA A 88 -3.02 25.93 45.73
N THR A 89 -3.21 25.10 46.76
CA THR A 89 -3.26 23.63 46.63
C THR A 89 -4.48 23.18 45.82
N THR A 90 -5.66 23.75 46.13
CA THR A 90 -6.90 23.43 45.40
C THR A 90 -6.85 23.94 43.98
N THR A 91 -6.22 25.12 43.73
CA THR A 91 -6.00 25.67 42.41
C THR A 91 -5.09 24.75 41.55
N LEU A 92 -4.02 24.18 42.14
CA LEU A 92 -3.20 23.18 41.46
C LEU A 92 -3.99 21.95 41.03
N LEU A 93 -4.90 21.46 41.91
CA LEU A 93 -5.76 20.32 41.57
C LEU A 93 -6.70 20.67 40.40
N VAL A 94 -7.31 21.85 40.41
CA VAL A 94 -8.24 22.31 39.35
C VAL A 94 -7.49 22.45 38.02
N ILE A 95 -6.29 23.06 38.01
CA ILE A 95 -5.48 23.18 36.81
C ILE A 95 -5.01 21.79 36.33
N GLY A 96 -4.66 20.88 37.24
CA GLY A 96 -4.33 19.49 36.91
C GLY A 96 -5.50 18.75 36.28
N LEU A 97 -6.71 18.88 36.78
CA LEU A 97 -7.93 18.31 36.16
C LEU A 97 -8.21 18.94 34.80
N PHE A 98 -8.04 20.26 34.65
CA PHE A 98 -8.15 20.95 33.36
C PHE A 98 -7.12 20.42 32.37
N LEU A 99 -5.88 20.22 32.78
CA LEU A 99 -4.82 19.63 31.95
C LEU A 99 -5.19 18.21 31.51
N ALA A 100 -5.69 17.39 32.42
CA ALA A 100 -6.16 16.03 32.11
C ALA A 100 -7.31 16.04 31.11
N PHE A 101 -8.29 16.93 31.29
CA PHE A 101 -9.40 17.10 30.36
C PHE A 101 -8.96 17.59 28.97
N MET A 102 -8.08 18.59 28.90
CA MET A 102 -7.51 19.08 27.63
C MET A 102 -6.69 18.00 26.93
N THR A 103 -5.94 17.19 27.70
CA THR A 103 -5.19 16.06 27.16
C THR A 103 -6.13 14.98 26.62
N PHE A 104 -7.23 14.71 27.30
CA PHE A 104 -8.26 13.79 26.80
C PHE A 104 -8.85 14.26 25.46
N LEU A 105 -9.26 15.52 25.37
CA LEU A 105 -9.79 16.11 24.14
C LEU A 105 -8.77 16.09 23.00
N LYS A 106 -7.54 16.49 23.28
CA LYS A 106 -6.41 16.45 22.32
C LYS A 106 -6.18 15.04 21.79
N THR A 107 -6.10 14.06 22.69
CA THR A 107 -5.85 12.66 22.32
C THR A 107 -7.03 12.08 21.55
N GLY A 108 -8.26 12.44 21.93
CA GLY A 108 -9.47 12.09 21.18
C GLY A 108 -9.47 12.68 19.76
N ALA A 109 -9.15 13.96 19.62
CA ALA A 109 -9.02 14.61 18.30
C ALA A 109 -7.90 13.98 17.45
N TYR A 110 -6.76 13.66 18.07
CA TYR A 110 -5.66 12.96 17.39
C TYR A 110 -6.08 11.56 16.92
N PHE A 111 -6.77 10.81 17.77
CA PHE A 111 -7.33 9.50 17.43
C PHE A 111 -8.31 9.61 16.26
N LEU A 112 -9.26 10.54 16.31
CA LEU A 112 -10.22 10.78 15.23
C LEU A 112 -9.54 11.19 13.92
N SER A 113 -8.49 12.04 13.97
CA SER A 113 -7.68 12.38 12.82
C SER A 113 -7.04 11.14 12.21
N SER A 114 -6.45 10.28 13.02
CA SER A 114 -5.79 9.04 12.57
C SER A 114 -6.81 8.01 12.07
N ALA A 115 -7.94 7.85 12.76
CA ALA A 115 -9.00 6.93 12.37
C ALA A 115 -9.65 7.31 11.03
N THR A 116 -9.80 8.59 10.73
CA THR A 116 -10.36 9.07 9.45
C THR A 116 -9.45 8.89 8.26
N ILE A 117 -8.16 8.64 8.46
CA ILE A 117 -7.22 8.30 7.38
C ILE A 117 -7.35 6.81 6.97
N ILE A 118 -7.77 5.93 7.88
CA ILE A 118 -7.86 4.48 7.61
C ILE A 118 -8.76 4.16 6.41
N PRO A 119 -9.97 4.73 6.25
CA PRO A 119 -10.80 4.51 5.07
C PRO A 119 -10.15 4.94 3.75
N ILE A 120 -9.28 5.96 3.76
CA ILE A 120 -8.50 6.35 2.58
C ILE A 120 -7.52 5.23 2.23
N ARG A 121 -6.77 4.77 3.23
CA ARG A 121 -5.78 3.69 3.11
C ARG A 121 -6.39 2.42 2.52
N THR A 122 -7.40 1.88 3.20
CA THR A 122 -8.03 0.61 2.83
C THR A 122 -8.82 0.72 1.51
N GLY A 123 -9.45 1.87 1.28
CA GLY A 123 -10.21 2.13 0.06
C GLY A 123 -9.32 2.21 -1.17
N VAL A 124 -8.20 2.92 -1.11
CA VAL A 124 -7.25 3.01 -2.24
C VAL A 124 -6.64 1.63 -2.54
N VAL A 125 -6.28 0.85 -1.53
CA VAL A 125 -5.79 -0.54 -1.71
C VAL A 125 -6.83 -1.40 -2.42
N ARG A 126 -8.09 -1.34 -1.99
CA ARG A 126 -9.20 -2.04 -2.64
C ARG A 126 -9.32 -1.62 -4.11
N ASP A 127 -9.31 -0.33 -4.39
CA ASP A 127 -9.52 0.20 -5.73
C ASP A 127 -8.39 -0.18 -6.69
N ILE A 128 -7.13 -0.17 -6.21
CA ILE A 128 -5.97 -0.65 -6.98
C ILE A 128 -6.10 -2.16 -7.26
N ARG A 129 -6.43 -2.97 -6.25
CA ARG A 129 -6.60 -4.42 -6.42
C ARG A 129 -7.72 -4.75 -7.38
N ASN A 130 -8.86 -4.07 -7.27
CA ASN A 130 -9.98 -4.25 -8.19
C ASN A 130 -9.62 -3.84 -9.63
N ALA A 131 -8.89 -2.73 -9.81
CA ALA A 131 -8.42 -2.29 -11.13
C ALA A 131 -7.44 -3.32 -11.74
N LEU A 132 -6.49 -3.82 -10.94
CA LEU A 132 -5.57 -4.87 -11.36
C LEU A 132 -6.30 -6.15 -11.74
N TYR A 133 -7.21 -6.62 -10.90
CA TYR A 133 -7.95 -7.85 -11.16
C TYR A 133 -8.78 -7.77 -12.44
N ARG A 134 -9.53 -6.67 -12.63
CA ARG A 134 -10.27 -6.44 -13.87
C ARG A 134 -9.35 -6.39 -15.10
N LYS A 135 -8.19 -5.78 -14.97
CA LYS A 135 -7.22 -5.72 -16.06
C LYS A 135 -6.66 -7.09 -16.37
N ILE A 136 -6.25 -7.85 -15.35
CA ILE A 136 -5.73 -9.21 -15.50
C ILE A 136 -6.75 -10.08 -16.24
N THR A 137 -8.02 -10.07 -15.86
CA THR A 137 -9.05 -10.86 -16.52
C THR A 137 -9.35 -10.41 -17.95
N SER A 138 -9.02 -9.17 -18.33
CA SER A 138 -9.20 -8.64 -19.69
C SER A 138 -7.99 -8.85 -20.60
N LEU A 139 -6.83 -9.22 -20.08
CA LEU A 139 -5.62 -9.44 -20.87
C LEU A 139 -5.69 -10.76 -21.63
N SER A 140 -5.05 -10.80 -22.81
CA SER A 140 -4.94 -12.00 -23.63
C SER A 140 -4.01 -13.04 -23.01
N LEU A 141 -4.22 -14.32 -23.34
CA LEU A 141 -3.39 -15.44 -22.87
C LEU A 141 -1.89 -15.23 -23.14
N GLY A 142 -1.54 -14.62 -24.26
CA GLY A 142 -0.14 -14.33 -24.62
C GLY A 142 0.60 -13.40 -23.63
N PHE A 143 -0.13 -12.66 -22.79
CA PHE A 143 0.48 -11.84 -21.74
C PHE A 143 1.00 -12.69 -20.58
N PHE A 144 0.40 -13.87 -20.34
CA PHE A 144 0.67 -14.73 -19.20
C PHE A 144 1.66 -15.83 -19.56
N SER A 145 2.95 -15.57 -19.43
CA SER A 145 3.97 -16.62 -19.33
C SER A 145 4.05 -17.13 -17.89
N GLU A 146 4.65 -18.29 -17.62
CA GLU A 146 4.82 -18.79 -16.26
C GLU A 146 5.62 -17.83 -15.37
N GLU A 147 6.65 -17.20 -15.91
CA GLU A 147 7.42 -16.16 -15.22
C GLU A 147 6.56 -14.96 -14.83
N ARG A 148 5.59 -14.56 -15.68
CA ARG A 148 4.71 -13.43 -15.42
C ARG A 148 3.62 -13.71 -14.39
N LYS A 149 3.17 -14.96 -14.22
CA LYS A 149 2.14 -15.30 -13.20
C LYS A 149 2.62 -15.01 -11.78
N GLY A 150 3.82 -15.47 -11.44
CA GLY A 150 4.43 -15.20 -10.14
C GLY A 150 4.68 -13.69 -9.91
N ASP A 151 5.13 -12.97 -10.93
CA ASP A 151 5.32 -11.53 -10.89
C ASP A 151 4.00 -10.77 -10.63
N ILE A 152 2.91 -11.17 -11.27
CA ILE A 152 1.59 -10.58 -11.06
C ILE A 152 1.12 -10.78 -9.61
N ILE A 153 1.27 -11.98 -9.06
CA ILE A 153 0.93 -12.28 -7.67
C ILE A 153 1.77 -11.43 -6.70
N ALA A 154 3.08 -11.33 -6.95
CA ALA A 154 3.98 -10.50 -6.16
C ALA A 154 3.59 -9.02 -6.20
N ARG A 155 3.15 -8.51 -7.36
CA ARG A 155 2.67 -7.13 -7.49
C ARG A 155 1.34 -6.89 -6.78
N MET A 156 0.38 -7.83 -6.87
CA MET A 156 -0.90 -7.73 -6.18
C MET A 156 -0.78 -7.78 -4.64
N SER A 157 0.24 -8.44 -4.13
CA SER A 157 0.50 -8.55 -2.69
C SER A 157 1.51 -7.50 -2.21
N GLY A 158 2.76 -7.58 -2.64
CA GLY A 158 3.87 -6.78 -2.16
C GLY A 158 3.85 -5.34 -2.64
N ASP A 159 3.71 -5.12 -3.96
CA ASP A 159 3.74 -3.75 -4.50
C ASP A 159 2.56 -2.91 -4.04
N VAL A 160 1.36 -3.50 -3.93
CA VAL A 160 0.20 -2.80 -3.39
C VAL A 160 0.43 -2.39 -1.93
N GLN A 161 1.10 -3.23 -1.11
CA GLN A 161 1.44 -2.91 0.27
C GLN A 161 2.45 -1.74 0.36
N GLU A 162 3.42 -1.70 -0.56
CA GLU A 162 4.39 -0.60 -0.61
C GLU A 162 3.73 0.73 -1.03
N ILE A 163 2.78 0.69 -1.95
CA ILE A 163 1.98 1.86 -2.31
C ILE A 163 1.15 2.33 -1.12
N GLU A 164 0.54 1.41 -0.38
CA GLU A 164 -0.21 1.71 0.84
C GLU A 164 0.66 2.47 1.84
N ASN A 165 1.86 1.96 2.16
CA ASN A 165 2.81 2.59 3.07
C ASN A 165 3.28 3.96 2.57
N SER A 166 3.47 4.09 1.25
CA SER A 166 3.85 5.34 0.60
C SER A 166 2.74 6.40 0.70
N ILE A 167 1.49 6.04 0.44
CA ILE A 167 0.33 6.94 0.54
C ILE A 167 0.21 7.45 1.98
N MET A 168 0.30 6.57 2.98
CA MET A 168 0.22 6.96 4.38
C MET A 168 1.31 7.94 4.78
N SER A 169 2.56 7.60 4.47
CA SER A 169 3.72 8.48 4.74
C SER A 169 3.57 9.84 4.07
N SER A 170 2.92 9.89 2.93
CA SER A 170 2.72 11.11 2.17
C SER A 170 1.58 11.97 2.69
N LEU A 171 0.48 11.37 3.11
CA LEU A 171 -0.61 12.09 3.77
C LEU A 171 -0.12 12.70 5.08
N ASP A 172 0.70 11.97 5.85
CA ASP A 172 1.34 12.51 7.04
C ASP A 172 2.29 13.66 6.71
N MET A 173 3.13 13.51 5.68
CA MET A 173 4.09 14.53 5.23
C MET A 173 3.42 15.78 4.67
N LEU A 174 2.35 15.65 3.91
CA LEU A 174 1.71 16.77 3.21
C LEU A 174 0.69 17.52 4.09
N PHE A 175 0.02 16.83 5.00
CA PHE A 175 -1.09 17.41 5.76
C PHE A 175 -0.84 17.41 7.27
N LYS A 176 -0.53 16.27 7.87
CA LYS A 176 -0.43 16.15 9.33
C LYS A 176 0.79 16.89 9.90
N ASN A 177 1.97 16.58 9.41
CA ASN A 177 3.21 17.14 9.95
C ASN A 177 3.39 18.62 9.69
N PRO A 178 3.05 19.21 8.51
CA PRO A 178 3.12 20.64 8.31
C PRO A 178 2.20 21.42 9.26
N ILE A 179 0.99 20.93 9.52
CA ILE A 179 0.07 21.58 10.46
C ILE A 179 0.69 21.65 11.86
N LEU A 180 1.25 20.52 12.35
CA LEU A 180 1.92 20.47 13.65
C LEU A 180 3.16 21.37 13.71
N ILE A 181 3.99 21.34 12.66
CA ILE A 181 5.20 22.17 12.57
C ILE A 181 4.83 23.65 12.57
N ILE A 182 3.90 24.05 11.73
CA ILE A 182 3.44 25.44 11.67
C ILE A 182 2.88 25.89 13.03
N ALA A 183 2.02 25.07 13.65
CA ALA A 183 1.43 25.37 14.95
C ALA A 183 2.51 25.56 16.03
N TYR A 184 3.49 24.66 16.11
CA TYR A 184 4.55 24.73 17.10
C TYR A 184 5.53 25.88 16.83
N PHE A 185 5.98 26.06 15.57
CA PHE A 185 6.84 27.19 15.22
C PHE A 185 6.17 28.55 15.43
N SER A 186 4.90 28.69 15.10
CA SER A 186 4.14 29.91 15.38
C SER A 186 4.12 30.21 16.88
N THR A 187 3.90 29.17 17.72
CA THR A 187 3.96 29.34 19.17
C THR A 187 5.33 29.74 19.66
N LEU A 188 6.40 29.11 19.16
CA LEU A 188 7.79 29.45 19.53
C LEU A 188 8.15 30.89 19.14
N ILE A 189 7.73 31.35 17.94
CA ILE A 189 7.95 32.74 17.48
C ILE A 189 7.22 33.73 18.38
N ILE A 190 5.98 33.44 18.76
CA ILE A 190 5.19 34.30 19.68
C ILE A 190 5.87 34.39 21.05
N ILE A 191 6.46 33.31 21.56
CA ILE A 191 7.16 33.32 22.85
C ILE A 191 8.45 34.13 22.75
N SER A 192 9.34 33.82 21.82
CA SER A 192 10.62 34.51 21.59
C SER A 192 11.10 34.29 20.16
N TRP A 193 10.98 35.33 19.32
CA TRP A 193 11.45 35.26 17.92
C TRP A 193 12.98 35.13 17.82
N GLN A 194 13.73 35.74 18.75
CA GLN A 194 15.20 35.69 18.78
C GLN A 194 15.68 34.25 19.04
N LEU A 195 15.09 33.58 20.04
CA LEU A 195 15.43 32.21 20.39
C LEU A 195 15.02 31.23 19.29
N THR A 196 13.90 31.50 18.63
CA THR A 196 13.40 30.69 17.52
C THR A 196 14.28 30.83 16.27
N LEU A 197 14.72 32.04 15.94
CA LEU A 197 15.65 32.27 14.83
C LEU A 197 16.99 31.56 15.09
N PHE A 198 17.50 31.61 16.33
CA PHE A 198 18.68 30.88 16.74
C PHE A 198 18.49 29.36 16.59
N THR A 199 17.34 28.82 17.04
CA THR A 199 17.00 27.41 16.91
C THR A 199 16.92 26.97 15.44
N LEU A 200 16.35 27.81 14.58
CA LEU A 200 16.20 27.54 13.16
C LEU A 200 17.56 27.35 12.45
N LEU A 201 18.62 27.97 12.95
CA LEU A 201 19.98 27.79 12.41
C LEU A 201 20.50 26.34 12.54
N PHE A 202 20.02 25.58 13.55
CA PHE A 202 20.41 24.19 13.74
C PHE A 202 19.62 23.17 12.91
N VAL A 203 18.45 23.54 12.38
CA VAL A 203 17.61 22.62 11.59
C VAL A 203 18.32 22.11 10.33
N PRO A 204 19.01 22.93 9.52
CA PRO A 204 19.78 22.46 8.37
C PRO A 204 20.91 21.49 8.75
N LEU A 205 21.61 21.78 9.86
CA LEU A 205 22.69 20.92 10.38
C LEU A 205 22.16 19.54 10.77
N PHE A 206 21.02 19.51 11.46
CA PHE A 206 20.31 18.27 11.80
C PHE A 206 19.90 17.50 10.56
N GLY A 207 19.29 18.18 9.58
CA GLY A 207 18.87 17.58 8.30
C GLY A 207 20.04 17.02 7.50
N TRP A 208 21.16 17.71 7.45
CA TRP A 208 22.39 17.23 6.79
C TRP A 208 22.91 15.94 7.44
N PHE A 209 23.00 15.92 8.76
CA PHE A 209 23.48 14.75 9.50
C PHE A 209 22.59 13.53 9.29
N MET A 210 21.26 13.70 9.40
CA MET A 210 20.30 12.63 9.15
C MET A 210 20.33 12.15 7.69
N GLY A 211 20.58 13.05 6.75
CA GLY A 211 20.75 12.74 5.34
C GLY A 211 21.99 11.87 5.04
N VAL A 212 23.09 12.06 5.77
CA VAL A 212 24.29 11.21 5.65
C VAL A 212 24.02 9.80 6.13
N VAL A 213 23.33 9.64 7.27
CA VAL A 213 22.91 8.34 7.80
C VAL A 213 21.98 7.61 6.83
N GLY A 214 20.98 8.32 6.29
CA GLY A 214 20.00 7.76 5.36
C GLY A 214 20.60 7.26 4.04
N ARG A 215 21.60 7.97 3.48
CA ARG A 215 22.28 7.54 2.23
C ARG A 215 23.03 6.22 2.39
N LYS A 216 23.75 6.05 3.49
CA LYS A 216 24.48 4.79 3.77
C LYS A 216 23.53 3.61 4.00
N LEU A 217 22.38 3.86 4.62
CA LEU A 217 21.36 2.86 4.84
C LEU A 217 20.74 2.35 3.52
N LYS A 218 20.45 3.27 2.57
CA LYS A 218 19.88 2.93 1.27
C LYS A 218 20.74 1.94 0.47
N ALA A 219 22.03 2.19 0.38
CA ALA A 219 22.95 1.34 -0.39
C ALA A 219 22.99 -0.11 0.14
N GLN A 220 22.95 -0.29 1.47
CA GLN A 220 22.97 -1.62 2.07
C GLN A 220 21.62 -2.34 2.00
N SER A 221 20.51 -1.60 2.07
CA SER A 221 19.18 -2.18 1.91
C SER A 221 19.00 -2.82 0.53
N VAL A 222 19.58 -2.23 -0.52
CA VAL A 222 19.53 -2.82 -1.89
C VAL A 222 20.24 -4.17 -1.92
N LYS A 223 21.40 -4.30 -1.29
CA LYS A 223 22.14 -5.58 -1.23
C LYS A 223 21.39 -6.65 -0.44
N ALA A 224 20.80 -6.29 0.71
CA ALA A 224 19.99 -7.20 1.49
C ALA A 224 18.74 -7.68 0.70
N GLN A 225 18.14 -6.77 -0.09
CA GLN A 225 16.99 -7.12 -0.95
C GLN A 225 17.36 -8.12 -2.05
N SER A 226 18.55 -8.00 -2.65
CA SER A 226 19.02 -8.97 -3.65
C SER A 226 19.23 -10.36 -3.03
N LEU A 227 19.86 -10.45 -1.86
CA LEU A 227 20.04 -11.72 -1.14
C LEU A 227 18.71 -12.35 -0.70
N TRP A 228 17.70 -11.54 -0.38
CA TRP A 228 16.35 -12.02 -0.13
C TRP A 228 15.73 -12.66 -1.39
N SER A 229 15.89 -12.01 -2.54
CA SER A 229 15.42 -12.55 -3.83
C SER A 229 16.10 -13.89 -4.13
N ASP A 230 17.42 -14.00 -3.92
CA ASP A 230 18.17 -15.23 -4.14
C ASP A 230 17.67 -16.36 -3.21
N THR A 231 17.37 -16.01 -1.94
CA THR A 231 16.78 -16.96 -0.97
C THR A 231 15.42 -17.47 -1.44
N MET A 232 14.56 -16.58 -1.93
CA MET A 232 13.23 -16.97 -2.43
C MET A 232 13.31 -17.80 -3.71
N SER A 233 14.18 -17.45 -4.64
CA SER A 233 14.41 -18.26 -5.86
C SER A 233 14.86 -19.67 -5.51
N GLN A 234 15.68 -19.84 -4.49
CA GLN A 234 16.11 -21.16 -4.03
C GLN A 234 14.97 -21.97 -3.40
N VAL A 235 14.06 -21.32 -2.66
CA VAL A 235 12.84 -21.99 -2.14
C VAL A 235 11.95 -22.45 -3.30
N GLU A 236 11.75 -21.62 -4.31
CA GLU A 236 10.96 -21.93 -5.50
C GLU A 236 11.56 -23.11 -6.28
N GLU A 237 12.89 -23.08 -6.52
CA GLU A 237 13.63 -24.20 -7.14
C GLU A 237 13.46 -25.50 -6.35
N THR A 238 13.56 -25.42 -5.02
CA THR A 238 13.40 -26.58 -4.13
C THR A 238 12.00 -27.15 -4.19
N LEU A 239 10.97 -26.31 -4.12
CA LEU A 239 9.56 -26.75 -4.18
C LEU A 239 9.22 -27.35 -5.55
N GLY A 240 9.69 -26.74 -6.62
CA GLY A 240 9.52 -27.27 -7.99
C GLY A 240 10.24 -28.59 -8.23
N GLY A 241 11.42 -28.78 -7.62
CA GLY A 241 12.25 -29.99 -7.74
C GLY A 241 12.06 -31.00 -6.62
N LEU A 242 11.07 -30.88 -5.73
CA LEU A 242 10.96 -31.67 -4.50
C LEU A 242 10.95 -33.19 -4.76
N ARG A 243 10.26 -33.66 -5.81
CA ARG A 243 10.24 -35.06 -6.22
C ARG A 243 11.64 -35.58 -6.56
N ILE A 244 12.44 -34.78 -7.24
CA ILE A 244 13.83 -35.12 -7.65
C ILE A 244 14.72 -35.16 -6.41
N ILE A 245 14.60 -34.15 -5.53
CA ILE A 245 15.36 -34.10 -4.27
C ILE A 245 15.10 -35.34 -3.44
N LYS A 246 13.83 -35.76 -3.31
CA LYS A 246 13.44 -36.98 -2.60
C LYS A 246 13.95 -38.27 -3.27
N ALA A 247 13.85 -38.34 -4.61
CA ALA A 247 14.31 -39.50 -5.37
C ALA A 247 15.82 -39.75 -5.25
N PHE A 248 16.61 -38.67 -5.10
CA PHE A 248 18.08 -38.74 -4.99
C PHE A 248 18.59 -38.56 -3.55
N CYS A 249 17.71 -38.50 -2.54
CA CYS A 249 18.06 -38.28 -1.13
C CYS A 249 18.99 -37.06 -0.94
N ALA A 250 18.70 -35.98 -1.69
CA ALA A 250 19.56 -34.79 -1.78
C ALA A 250 19.19 -33.67 -0.78
N GLU A 251 18.39 -33.97 0.26
CA GLU A 251 17.88 -33.01 1.23
C GLU A 251 19.01 -32.27 1.95
N GLU A 252 20.03 -33.00 2.40
CA GLU A 252 21.16 -32.44 3.15
C GLU A 252 21.95 -31.42 2.30
N ARG A 253 22.15 -31.74 1.02
CA ARG A 253 22.80 -30.86 0.07
C ARG A 253 22.00 -29.57 -0.17
N MET A 254 20.67 -29.67 -0.31
CA MET A 254 19.79 -28.51 -0.50
C MET A 254 19.71 -27.66 0.78
N ASN A 255 19.63 -28.29 1.95
CA ASN A 255 19.65 -27.61 3.23
C ASN A 255 20.96 -26.83 3.45
N SER A 256 22.11 -27.44 3.12
CA SER A 256 23.42 -26.77 3.23
C SER A 256 23.48 -25.54 2.32
N ARG A 257 23.06 -25.68 1.06
CA ARG A 257 23.03 -24.55 0.10
C ARG A 257 22.09 -23.43 0.57
N PHE A 258 20.91 -23.77 1.05
CA PHE A 258 19.96 -22.80 1.59
C PHE A 258 20.53 -22.08 2.83
N ASN A 259 21.15 -22.81 3.76
CA ASN A 259 21.75 -22.25 4.97
C ASN A 259 22.87 -21.26 4.65
N GLU A 260 23.66 -21.48 3.62
CA GLU A 260 24.71 -20.56 3.18
C GLU A 260 24.11 -19.21 2.73
N VAL A 261 23.17 -19.24 1.80
CA VAL A 261 22.51 -18.02 1.27
C VAL A 261 21.72 -17.30 2.37
N ASN A 262 20.98 -18.03 3.21
CA ASN A 262 20.18 -17.48 4.29
C ASN A 262 21.07 -16.87 5.40
N SER A 263 22.24 -17.45 5.66
CA SER A 263 23.23 -16.88 6.60
C SER A 263 23.85 -15.58 6.07
N ALA A 264 24.12 -15.52 4.78
CA ALA A 264 24.57 -14.28 4.12
C ALA A 264 23.50 -13.18 4.21
N TYR A 265 22.24 -13.51 3.90
CA TYR A 265 21.09 -12.62 4.07
C TYR A 265 20.96 -12.13 5.51
N ARG A 266 21.00 -13.05 6.51
CA ARG A 266 20.97 -12.72 7.94
C ARG A 266 22.04 -11.70 8.32
N SER A 267 23.27 -11.90 7.86
CA SER A 267 24.37 -11.00 8.17
C SER A 267 24.13 -9.57 7.64
N ASP A 268 23.70 -9.46 6.39
CA ASP A 268 23.48 -8.17 5.75
C ASP A 268 22.22 -7.47 6.28
N ILE A 269 21.11 -8.20 6.48
CA ILE A 269 19.88 -7.61 7.03
C ILE A 269 20.06 -7.19 8.50
N THR A 270 20.88 -7.91 9.27
CA THR A 270 21.22 -7.51 10.65
C THR A 270 21.96 -6.16 10.65
N ARG A 271 22.93 -5.97 9.75
CA ARG A 271 23.67 -4.70 9.62
C ARG A 271 22.73 -3.55 9.20
N VAL A 272 21.79 -3.81 8.29
CA VAL A 272 20.77 -2.84 7.86
C VAL A 272 19.90 -2.44 9.05
N ASN A 273 19.35 -3.43 9.78
CA ASN A 273 18.43 -3.18 10.89
C ASN A 273 19.13 -2.48 12.07
N VAL A 274 20.36 -2.85 12.42
CA VAL A 274 21.13 -2.17 13.46
C VAL A 274 21.36 -0.69 13.10
N ARG A 275 21.71 -0.39 11.85
CA ARG A 275 21.88 1.00 11.41
C ARG A 275 20.55 1.76 11.34
N GLN A 276 19.47 1.10 10.97
CA GLN A 276 18.14 1.71 11.01
C GLN A 276 17.71 2.05 12.44
N GLN A 277 17.98 1.15 13.39
CA GLN A 277 17.72 1.40 14.81
C GLN A 277 18.59 2.53 15.37
N LEU A 278 19.80 2.72 14.86
CA LEU A 278 20.69 3.82 15.30
C LEU A 278 20.12 5.20 14.96
N ALA A 279 19.26 5.31 13.94
CA ALA A 279 18.69 6.60 13.52
C ALA A 279 17.83 7.25 14.63
N HIS A 280 17.12 6.44 15.44
CA HIS A 280 16.31 6.97 16.54
C HIS A 280 17.16 7.54 17.70
N PRO A 281 18.09 6.80 18.31
CA PRO A 281 18.95 7.32 19.36
C PRO A 281 19.81 8.52 18.90
N MET A 282 20.29 8.49 17.66
CA MET A 282 21.05 9.61 17.10
C MET A 282 20.22 10.89 16.98
N SER A 283 18.96 10.75 16.52
CA SER A 283 18.06 11.92 16.46
C SER A 283 17.67 12.45 17.83
N GLU A 284 17.54 11.57 18.82
CA GLU A 284 17.27 11.93 20.21
C GLU A 284 18.48 12.64 20.84
N PHE A 285 19.67 12.10 20.64
CA PHE A 285 20.91 12.73 21.10
C PHE A 285 21.11 14.12 20.50
N LEU A 286 20.97 14.27 19.17
CA LEU A 286 21.08 15.57 18.51
C LEU A 286 20.00 16.55 18.98
N GLY A 287 18.77 16.06 19.19
CA GLY A 287 17.68 16.85 19.76
C GLY A 287 18.02 17.33 21.17
N THR A 288 18.58 16.47 21.99
CA THR A 288 19.02 16.81 23.37
C THR A 288 20.16 17.83 23.34
N VAL A 289 21.16 17.65 22.46
CA VAL A 289 22.23 18.64 22.26
C VAL A 289 21.68 20.02 21.89
N MET A 290 20.72 20.05 20.96
CA MET A 290 20.03 21.29 20.57
C MET A 290 19.33 21.92 21.78
N ILE A 291 18.59 21.12 22.56
CA ILE A 291 17.92 21.61 23.77
C ILE A 291 18.91 22.19 24.78
N VAL A 292 20.06 21.55 25.01
CA VAL A 292 21.09 22.05 25.91
C VAL A 292 21.68 23.39 25.45
N ILE A 293 21.94 23.52 24.14
CA ILE A 293 22.41 24.77 23.54
C ILE A 293 21.34 25.88 23.70
N VAL A 294 20.10 25.58 23.40
CA VAL A 294 18.97 26.51 23.57
C VAL A 294 18.76 26.86 25.06
N LEU A 295 18.91 25.88 25.94
CA LEU A 295 18.83 26.07 27.39
C LEU A 295 19.93 27.05 27.87
N TRP A 296 21.15 26.95 27.36
CA TRP A 296 22.22 27.88 27.73
C TRP A 296 21.95 29.28 27.22
N VAL A 297 21.63 29.47 25.93
CA VAL A 297 21.33 30.79 25.34
C VAL A 297 20.06 31.41 25.94
N GLY A 298 18.97 30.62 26.04
CA GLY A 298 17.73 31.06 26.67
C GLY A 298 17.85 31.34 28.16
N GLY A 299 18.70 30.58 28.86
CA GLY A 299 19.06 30.85 30.26
C GLY A 299 19.70 32.22 30.46
N VAL A 300 20.55 32.67 29.54
CA VAL A 300 21.08 34.02 29.55
C VAL A 300 19.97 35.08 29.41
N LEU A 301 18.98 34.83 28.52
CA LEU A 301 17.85 35.72 28.36
C LEU A 301 16.94 35.78 29.60
N VAL A 302 16.78 34.68 30.31
CA VAL A 302 16.00 34.60 31.55
C VAL A 302 16.73 35.27 32.71
N LEU A 303 18.02 34.92 32.89
CA LEU A 303 18.80 35.30 34.12
C LEU A 303 19.41 36.71 34.02
N LYS A 304 19.87 37.15 32.80
CA LYS A 304 20.53 38.43 32.65
C LYS A 304 19.61 39.53 32.15
N THR A 305 18.81 39.26 31.12
CA THR A 305 17.96 40.29 30.49
C THR A 305 16.56 40.34 31.05
N GLN A 306 16.13 39.31 31.79
CA GLN A 306 14.76 39.16 32.32
C GLN A 306 13.64 39.37 31.28
N SER A 307 13.98 39.19 29.99
CA SER A 307 13.07 39.36 28.89
C SER A 307 12.07 38.20 28.73
N LEU A 308 12.33 37.06 29.40
CA LEU A 308 11.52 35.86 29.39
C LEU A 308 11.38 35.30 30.80
N SER A 309 10.16 34.96 31.23
CA SER A 309 9.96 34.30 32.52
C SER A 309 10.44 32.84 32.51
N GLY A 310 10.93 32.31 33.64
CA GLY A 310 11.37 30.92 33.76
C GLY A 310 10.31 29.91 33.33
N PRO A 311 9.05 29.99 33.83
CA PRO A 311 7.96 29.10 33.40
C PRO A 311 7.68 29.15 31.89
N THR A 312 7.68 30.33 31.28
CA THR A 312 7.49 30.48 29.81
C THR A 312 8.66 29.88 29.05
N PHE A 313 9.89 29.98 29.58
CA PHE A 313 11.05 29.35 28.96
C PHE A 313 10.97 27.82 29.01
N ILE A 314 10.52 27.22 30.12
CA ILE A 314 10.28 25.79 30.20
C ILE A 314 9.22 25.36 29.18
N TYR A 315 8.14 26.11 29.04
CA TYR A 315 7.13 25.86 28.01
C TYR A 315 7.72 25.93 26.59
N TYR A 316 8.61 26.89 26.30
CA TYR A 316 9.35 26.98 25.05
C TYR A 316 10.15 25.69 24.76
N LEU A 317 10.88 25.16 25.75
CA LEU A 317 11.65 23.92 25.61
C LEU A 317 10.76 22.70 25.34
N VAL A 318 9.61 22.60 26.01
CA VAL A 318 8.64 21.52 25.77
C VAL A 318 8.09 21.58 24.35
N MET A 319 7.74 22.79 23.86
CA MET A 319 7.27 22.99 22.50
C MET A 319 8.35 22.65 21.47
N LEU A 320 9.59 23.05 21.72
CA LEU A 320 10.74 22.75 20.87
C LEU A 320 10.97 21.23 20.77
N TYR A 321 10.90 20.52 21.90
CA TYR A 321 11.00 19.05 21.93
C TYR A 321 9.89 18.38 21.09
N SER A 322 8.69 18.93 21.12
CA SER A 322 7.53 18.39 20.40
C SER A 322 7.67 18.43 18.88
N ILE A 323 8.55 19.30 18.33
CA ILE A 323 8.83 19.39 16.88
C ILE A 323 9.65 18.21 16.38
N ILE A 324 10.40 17.54 17.24
CA ILE A 324 11.31 16.45 16.84
C ILE A 324 10.54 15.31 16.16
N ASN A 325 9.37 14.94 16.65
CA ASN A 325 8.58 13.83 16.09
C ASN A 325 8.07 14.11 14.68
N PRO A 326 7.40 15.23 14.36
CA PRO A 326 7.04 15.59 12.99
C PRO A 326 8.24 15.61 12.02
N LEU A 327 9.42 16.08 12.47
CA LEU A 327 10.63 16.08 11.65
C LEU A 327 11.14 14.67 11.33
N LYS A 328 11.05 13.72 12.28
CA LYS A 328 11.39 12.30 12.04
C LYS A 328 10.48 11.68 10.98
N ASP A 329 9.20 12.01 10.97
CA ASP A 329 8.26 11.47 9.99
C ASP A 329 8.54 11.93 8.55
N PHE A 330 9.12 13.12 8.35
CA PHE A 330 9.64 13.53 7.04
C PHE A 330 10.73 12.59 6.52
N SER A 331 11.61 12.10 7.39
CA SER A 331 12.65 11.12 7.01
C SER A 331 12.06 9.80 6.59
N LYS A 332 11.00 9.31 7.26
CA LYS A 332 10.26 8.10 6.84
C LYS A 332 9.59 8.28 5.48
N ALA A 333 8.96 9.43 5.25
CA ALA A 333 8.35 9.75 3.97
C ALA A 333 9.38 9.78 2.83
N GLY A 334 10.58 10.33 3.09
CA GLY A 334 11.70 10.32 2.15
C GLY A 334 12.15 8.94 1.70
N TYR A 335 11.93 7.90 2.52
CA TYR A 335 12.19 6.50 2.17
C TYR A 335 10.99 5.80 1.53
N ASN A 336 9.82 5.96 2.08
CA ASN A 336 8.61 5.23 1.66
C ASN A 336 8.06 5.74 0.32
N ILE A 337 8.12 7.05 0.04
CA ILE A 337 7.58 7.63 -1.19
C ILE A 337 8.28 7.10 -2.44
N PRO A 338 9.62 7.11 -2.57
CA PRO A 338 10.31 6.54 -3.73
C PRO A 338 10.03 5.05 -3.92
N LYS A 339 9.91 4.30 -2.82
CA LYS A 339 9.60 2.86 -2.86
C LYS A 339 8.21 2.61 -3.41
N GLY A 340 7.21 3.35 -2.93
CA GLY A 340 5.85 3.27 -3.44
C GLY A 340 5.71 3.72 -4.89
N LEU A 341 6.50 4.72 -5.35
CA LEU A 341 6.53 5.13 -6.76
C LEU A 341 7.07 4.03 -7.66
N ALA A 342 8.17 3.37 -7.27
CA ALA A 342 8.70 2.24 -8.02
C ALA A 342 7.71 1.07 -8.10
N SER A 343 6.97 0.82 -7.01
CA SER A 343 5.91 -0.19 -7.00
C SER A 343 4.73 0.21 -7.88
N MET A 344 4.35 1.50 -7.90
CA MET A 344 3.29 2.00 -8.78
C MET A 344 3.67 1.89 -10.25
N GLU A 345 4.92 2.17 -10.62
CA GLU A 345 5.41 1.99 -11.98
C GLU A 345 5.28 0.53 -12.46
N ARG A 346 5.59 -0.44 -11.57
CA ARG A 346 5.39 -1.87 -11.88
C ARG A 346 3.93 -2.25 -12.05
N ILE A 347 3.05 -1.70 -11.22
CA ILE A 347 1.60 -1.88 -11.32
C ILE A 347 1.06 -1.23 -12.60
N ASP A 348 1.51 -0.03 -12.95
CA ASP A 348 1.08 0.66 -14.16
C ASP A 348 1.48 -0.09 -15.43
N LYS A 349 2.60 -0.85 -15.44
CA LYS A 349 2.94 -1.75 -16.55
C LYS A 349 1.85 -2.80 -16.81
N ILE A 350 1.17 -3.29 -15.77
CA ILE A 350 0.02 -4.19 -15.95
C ILE A 350 -1.22 -3.40 -16.38
N LEU A 351 -1.54 -2.31 -15.66
CA LEU A 351 -2.76 -1.54 -15.91
C LEU A 351 -2.81 -0.92 -17.31
N MET A 352 -1.65 -0.54 -17.85
CA MET A 352 -1.50 0.07 -19.17
C MET A 352 -1.15 -0.96 -20.27
N ALA A 353 -0.98 -2.25 -19.94
CA ALA A 353 -0.72 -3.28 -20.92
C ALA A 353 -1.83 -3.31 -21.98
N ASP A 354 -1.45 -3.41 -23.25
CA ASP A 354 -2.42 -3.49 -24.35
C ASP A 354 -3.20 -4.82 -24.27
N VAL A 355 -4.50 -4.74 -24.53
CA VAL A 355 -5.31 -5.92 -24.77
C VAL A 355 -5.09 -6.30 -26.22
N ALA A 356 -4.30 -7.34 -26.47
CA ALA A 356 -3.91 -7.75 -27.82
C ALA A 356 -5.12 -8.16 -28.66
N ILE A 357 -6.14 -8.78 -28.04
CA ILE A 357 -7.37 -9.17 -28.71
C ILE A 357 -8.41 -8.06 -28.52
N LYS A 358 -8.56 -7.22 -29.54
CA LYS A 358 -9.54 -6.13 -29.53
C LYS A 358 -10.79 -6.59 -30.28
N GLU A 359 -11.95 -6.34 -29.69
CA GLU A 359 -13.21 -6.59 -30.38
C GLU A 359 -13.38 -5.64 -31.58
N CYS A 360 -13.96 -6.15 -32.68
CA CYS A 360 -14.29 -5.32 -33.82
C CYS A 360 -15.31 -4.25 -33.45
N LYS A 361 -15.26 -3.07 -34.05
CA LYS A 361 -16.22 -1.98 -33.79
C LYS A 361 -17.68 -2.36 -34.10
N HIS A 362 -17.84 -3.23 -35.05
CA HIS A 362 -19.14 -3.76 -35.47
C HIS A 362 -19.01 -5.27 -35.59
N PRO A 363 -19.06 -6.02 -34.50
CA PRO A 363 -18.89 -7.46 -34.51
C PRO A 363 -20.12 -8.12 -35.18
N VAL A 364 -19.85 -9.15 -35.99
CA VAL A 364 -20.89 -10.04 -36.51
C VAL A 364 -21.26 -11.02 -35.41
N HIS A 365 -22.53 -11.12 -35.11
CA HIS A 365 -23.07 -12.04 -34.12
C HIS A 365 -23.42 -13.39 -34.78
N ILE A 366 -22.81 -14.46 -34.28
CA ILE A 366 -23.05 -15.83 -34.74
C ILE A 366 -23.75 -16.63 -33.62
N LYS A 367 -24.82 -17.34 -33.92
CA LYS A 367 -25.58 -18.11 -32.94
C LYS A 367 -25.37 -19.62 -33.06
N SER A 368 -24.94 -20.08 -34.21
CA SER A 368 -24.77 -21.51 -34.54
C SER A 368 -23.60 -21.67 -35.51
N PHE A 369 -22.98 -22.84 -35.50
CA PHE A 369 -21.99 -23.26 -36.47
C PHE A 369 -22.65 -24.14 -37.52
N GLU A 370 -22.65 -23.75 -38.85
CA GLU A 370 -23.43 -24.40 -39.86
C GLU A 370 -22.63 -25.17 -40.92
N HIS A 371 -21.42 -24.72 -41.26
CA HIS A 371 -20.71 -25.28 -42.43
C HIS A 371 -19.33 -25.81 -42.08
N GLU A 372 -18.36 -24.94 -41.86
CA GLU A 372 -16.93 -25.33 -41.73
C GLU A 372 -16.07 -24.31 -40.99
N ILE A 373 -14.92 -24.80 -40.47
CA ILE A 373 -13.81 -23.97 -40.01
C ILE A 373 -12.73 -24.05 -41.07
N GLU A 374 -12.28 -22.89 -41.56
CA GLU A 374 -11.22 -22.80 -42.56
C GLU A 374 -10.03 -22.02 -42.06
N PHE A 375 -8.84 -22.59 -42.23
CA PHE A 375 -7.56 -21.89 -42.12
C PHE A 375 -7.05 -21.60 -43.52
N ARG A 376 -6.85 -20.31 -43.84
CA ARG A 376 -6.44 -19.87 -45.16
C ARG A 376 -5.12 -19.13 -45.07
N HIS A 377 -4.03 -19.75 -45.60
CA HIS A 377 -2.68 -19.22 -45.57
C HIS A 377 -2.21 -18.75 -44.18
N VAL A 378 -2.56 -19.47 -43.12
CA VAL A 378 -2.31 -19.05 -41.74
C VAL A 378 -0.87 -19.24 -41.35
N SER A 379 -0.21 -18.12 -40.99
CA SER A 379 1.13 -18.11 -40.36
C SER A 379 1.03 -17.46 -38.98
N PHE A 380 1.61 -18.11 -37.98
CA PHE A 380 1.60 -17.64 -36.61
C PHE A 380 2.94 -17.82 -35.90
N ARG A 381 3.31 -16.84 -35.08
CA ARG A 381 4.50 -16.87 -34.24
C ARG A 381 4.23 -16.34 -32.83
N TYR A 382 4.92 -16.93 -31.86
CA TYR A 382 5.11 -16.31 -30.55
C TYR A 382 6.38 -15.44 -30.61
N ASP A 383 6.28 -14.18 -30.24
CA ASP A 383 7.35 -13.18 -30.33
C ASP A 383 8.09 -13.20 -31.70
N GLN A 384 9.31 -13.73 -31.77
CA GLN A 384 10.13 -13.77 -32.98
C GLN A 384 10.16 -15.15 -33.67
N GLN A 385 9.64 -16.21 -33.03
CA GLN A 385 9.75 -17.57 -33.52
C GLN A 385 8.47 -18.04 -34.22
N TRP A 386 8.57 -18.33 -35.52
CA TRP A 386 7.46 -18.91 -36.28
C TRP A 386 7.15 -20.33 -35.84
N VAL A 387 5.87 -20.59 -35.50
CA VAL A 387 5.34 -21.89 -35.09
C VAL A 387 4.49 -22.52 -36.17
N LEU A 388 3.67 -21.73 -36.85
CA LEU A 388 2.86 -22.14 -37.99
C LEU A 388 3.28 -21.33 -39.22
N ARG A 389 3.32 -21.98 -40.39
CA ARG A 389 3.65 -21.32 -41.65
C ARG A 389 2.75 -21.85 -42.76
N ASP A 390 2.03 -20.96 -43.40
CA ASP A 390 1.18 -21.22 -44.58
C ASP A 390 0.23 -22.43 -44.40
N ILE A 391 -0.46 -22.49 -43.27
CA ILE A 391 -1.40 -23.57 -42.98
C ILE A 391 -2.69 -23.33 -43.78
N ASN A 392 -3.07 -24.35 -44.55
CA ASN A 392 -4.31 -24.41 -45.28
C ASN A 392 -5.07 -25.67 -44.84
N LEU A 393 -6.23 -25.51 -44.17
CA LEU A 393 -7.01 -26.61 -43.62
C LEU A 393 -8.47 -26.26 -43.60
N VAL A 394 -9.34 -27.18 -44.04
CA VAL A 394 -10.79 -27.07 -43.94
C VAL A 394 -11.33 -28.20 -43.06
N ILE A 395 -12.15 -27.85 -42.09
CA ILE A 395 -12.80 -28.77 -41.16
C ILE A 395 -14.32 -28.64 -41.32
N PRO A 396 -14.97 -29.52 -42.12
CA PRO A 396 -16.41 -29.46 -42.31
C PRO A 396 -17.19 -29.84 -41.04
N LYS A 397 -18.37 -29.29 -40.88
CA LYS A 397 -19.33 -29.62 -39.81
C LYS A 397 -19.57 -31.11 -39.71
N GLY A 398 -19.58 -31.65 -38.50
CA GLY A 398 -19.82 -33.06 -38.20
C GLY A 398 -18.62 -33.99 -38.48
N LYS A 399 -17.47 -33.46 -38.86
CA LYS A 399 -16.25 -34.25 -39.04
C LYS A 399 -15.35 -34.15 -37.84
N THR A 400 -14.65 -35.25 -37.53
CA THR A 400 -13.59 -35.31 -36.55
C THR A 400 -12.24 -35.24 -37.26
N VAL A 401 -11.40 -34.30 -36.90
CA VAL A 401 -10.05 -34.14 -37.46
C VAL A 401 -9.02 -34.34 -36.35
N ALA A 402 -8.04 -35.21 -36.61
CA ALA A 402 -6.93 -35.45 -35.72
C ALA A 402 -5.67 -34.73 -36.21
N LEU A 403 -5.06 -33.88 -35.38
CA LEU A 403 -3.78 -33.24 -35.62
C LEU A 403 -2.66 -34.11 -35.08
N VAL A 404 -1.83 -34.65 -35.95
CA VAL A 404 -0.72 -35.57 -35.63
C VAL A 404 0.61 -34.90 -35.90
N GLY A 405 1.59 -35.10 -35.03
CA GLY A 405 2.95 -34.55 -35.20
C GLY A 405 3.74 -34.62 -33.89
N GLN A 406 5.03 -34.34 -34.00
CA GLN A 406 5.96 -34.31 -32.85
C GLN A 406 5.53 -33.27 -31.78
N SER A 407 6.04 -33.44 -30.54
CA SER A 407 5.87 -32.41 -29.53
C SER A 407 6.50 -31.10 -30.01
N GLY A 408 5.82 -29.98 -29.81
CA GLY A 408 6.29 -28.65 -30.27
C GLY A 408 5.98 -28.33 -31.75
N SER A 409 5.30 -29.21 -32.52
CA SER A 409 4.95 -28.95 -33.93
C SER A 409 3.79 -27.94 -34.14
N GLY A 410 3.29 -27.28 -33.10
CA GLY A 410 2.26 -26.25 -33.22
C GLY A 410 0.80 -26.74 -33.16
N LYS A 411 0.54 -28.01 -32.81
CA LYS A 411 -0.84 -28.57 -32.74
C LYS A 411 -1.74 -27.79 -31.79
N SER A 412 -1.31 -27.56 -30.54
CA SER A 412 -2.08 -26.75 -29.58
C SER A 412 -2.22 -25.31 -30.02
N THR A 413 -1.17 -24.74 -30.59
CA THR A 413 -1.20 -23.39 -31.16
C THR A 413 -2.27 -23.24 -32.24
N LEU A 414 -2.40 -24.23 -33.14
CA LEU A 414 -3.43 -24.21 -34.18
C LEU A 414 -4.84 -24.22 -33.56
N LEU A 415 -5.05 -25.03 -32.53
CA LEU A 415 -6.33 -25.10 -31.81
C LEU A 415 -6.64 -23.78 -31.09
N ASP A 416 -5.63 -23.14 -30.49
CA ASP A 416 -5.79 -21.87 -29.77
C ASP A 416 -6.17 -20.68 -30.67
N LEU A 417 -5.97 -20.80 -31.98
CA LEU A 417 -6.41 -19.79 -32.96
C LEU A 417 -7.92 -19.81 -33.23
N ILE A 418 -8.57 -20.96 -33.07
CA ILE A 418 -10.02 -21.10 -33.33
C ILE A 418 -10.84 -20.24 -32.33
N PRO A 419 -10.65 -20.34 -30.98
CA PRO A 419 -11.33 -19.49 -30.02
C PRO A 419 -10.75 -18.06 -29.97
N ARG A 420 -9.85 -17.74 -30.88
CA ARG A 420 -9.18 -16.43 -30.97
C ARG A 420 -8.52 -16.06 -29.63
N TYR A 421 -7.71 -17.00 -29.07
CA TYR A 421 -6.82 -16.66 -27.96
C TYR A 421 -5.62 -15.83 -28.41
N TYR A 422 -5.28 -15.97 -29.71
CA TYR A 422 -4.28 -15.20 -30.43
C TYR A 422 -4.81 -14.78 -31.80
N ASP A 423 -4.37 -13.65 -32.32
CA ASP A 423 -4.62 -13.22 -33.69
C ASP A 423 -3.45 -13.66 -34.60
N VAL A 424 -3.76 -14.19 -35.76
CA VAL A 424 -2.77 -14.59 -36.77
C VAL A 424 -2.05 -13.38 -37.33
N GLN A 425 -0.77 -13.53 -37.66
CA GLN A 425 0.04 -12.49 -38.30
C GLN A 425 -0.18 -12.45 -39.82
N GLU A 426 -0.33 -13.63 -40.47
CA GLU A 426 -0.62 -13.75 -41.90
C GLU A 426 -1.79 -14.72 -42.09
N GLY A 427 -2.55 -14.51 -43.19
CA GLY A 427 -3.72 -15.31 -43.48
C GLY A 427 -4.92 -15.02 -42.58
N GLU A 428 -5.88 -15.91 -42.55
CA GLU A 428 -7.12 -15.77 -41.82
C GLU A 428 -7.68 -17.11 -41.34
N VAL A 429 -8.36 -17.08 -40.18
CA VAL A 429 -9.18 -18.19 -39.70
C VAL A 429 -10.64 -17.78 -39.87
N LEU A 430 -11.41 -18.64 -40.52
CA LEU A 430 -12.82 -18.39 -40.84
C LEU A 430 -13.72 -19.45 -40.19
N ILE A 431 -14.87 -19.02 -39.73
CA ILE A 431 -15.98 -19.88 -39.30
C ILE A 431 -17.16 -19.53 -40.18
N ASP A 432 -17.67 -20.51 -40.90
CA ASP A 432 -18.78 -20.33 -41.91
C ASP A 432 -18.50 -19.16 -42.87
N GLY A 433 -17.23 -19.02 -43.31
CA GLY A 433 -16.76 -17.97 -44.23
C GLY A 433 -16.56 -16.59 -43.58
N ILE A 434 -16.80 -16.44 -42.28
CA ILE A 434 -16.59 -15.18 -41.55
C ILE A 434 -15.28 -15.23 -40.79
N ASN A 435 -14.39 -14.23 -41.01
CA ASN A 435 -13.13 -14.13 -40.29
C ASN A 435 -13.39 -13.96 -38.77
N VAL A 436 -12.74 -14.78 -37.96
CA VAL A 436 -12.87 -14.75 -36.47
C VAL A 436 -12.56 -13.38 -35.87
N LYS A 437 -11.75 -12.54 -36.55
CA LYS A 437 -11.48 -11.15 -36.12
C LYS A 437 -12.70 -10.24 -36.20
N ASN A 438 -13.65 -10.59 -37.04
CA ASN A 438 -14.90 -9.84 -37.26
C ASN A 438 -16.08 -10.39 -36.43
N LEU A 439 -15.93 -11.56 -35.82
CA LEU A 439 -16.91 -12.13 -34.90
C LEU A 439 -16.84 -11.49 -33.51
N GLY A 440 -18.02 -11.41 -32.83
CA GLY A 440 -18.06 -11.12 -31.41
C GLY A 440 -17.32 -12.22 -30.64
N VAL A 441 -16.31 -11.83 -29.84
CA VAL A 441 -15.44 -12.79 -29.13
C VAL A 441 -16.24 -13.68 -28.18
N HIS A 442 -17.26 -13.11 -27.55
CA HIS A 442 -18.16 -13.85 -26.65
C HIS A 442 -18.95 -14.91 -27.41
N ASP A 443 -19.61 -14.53 -28.54
CA ASP A 443 -20.43 -15.45 -29.35
C ASP A 443 -19.58 -16.56 -29.94
N LEU A 444 -18.38 -16.22 -30.45
CA LEU A 444 -17.44 -17.19 -30.96
C LEU A 444 -17.07 -18.26 -29.90
N ARG A 445 -16.76 -17.84 -28.71
CA ARG A 445 -16.34 -18.75 -27.61
C ARG A 445 -17.50 -19.56 -27.04
N GLN A 446 -18.71 -19.05 -27.09
CA GLN A 446 -19.92 -19.82 -26.70
C GLN A 446 -20.18 -21.02 -27.60
N LEU A 447 -19.73 -21.01 -28.84
CA LEU A 447 -19.87 -22.14 -29.78
C LEU A 447 -18.82 -23.24 -29.53
N ILE A 448 -17.83 -23.01 -28.70
CA ILE A 448 -16.65 -23.86 -28.56
C ILE A 448 -16.57 -24.47 -27.16
N GLY A 449 -16.57 -25.79 -27.08
CA GLY A 449 -16.16 -26.52 -25.89
C GLY A 449 -14.67 -26.81 -25.95
N ASN A 450 -13.93 -26.41 -24.93
CA ASN A 450 -12.49 -26.63 -24.85
C ASN A 450 -12.16 -27.68 -23.77
N VAL A 451 -11.46 -28.75 -24.15
CA VAL A 451 -10.96 -29.78 -23.24
C VAL A 451 -9.43 -29.74 -23.25
N ASN A 452 -8.86 -29.33 -22.15
CA ASN A 452 -7.41 -29.24 -21.98
C ASN A 452 -6.80 -30.56 -21.52
N GLN A 453 -5.51 -30.75 -21.80
CA GLN A 453 -4.75 -31.92 -21.34
C GLN A 453 -4.70 -32.02 -19.82
N GLU A 454 -4.57 -30.90 -19.12
CA GLU A 454 -4.68 -30.80 -17.67
C GLU A 454 -6.05 -30.23 -17.30
N ALA A 455 -6.80 -30.96 -16.48
CA ALA A 455 -8.08 -30.47 -15.98
C ALA A 455 -7.85 -29.31 -14.99
N ILE A 456 -8.38 -28.15 -15.29
CA ILE A 456 -8.35 -27.00 -14.38
C ILE A 456 -9.67 -26.99 -13.60
N LEU A 457 -9.57 -27.28 -12.30
CA LEU A 457 -10.70 -27.29 -11.39
C LEU A 457 -10.59 -26.16 -10.39
N PHE A 458 -11.68 -25.44 -10.20
CA PHE A 458 -11.80 -24.35 -9.22
C PHE A 458 -12.15 -24.91 -7.85
N ASN A 459 -11.69 -24.26 -6.80
CA ASN A 459 -12.07 -24.60 -5.42
C ASN A 459 -13.54 -24.21 -5.17
N ASP A 460 -14.42 -25.03 -5.66
CA ASP A 460 -15.87 -24.87 -5.57
C ASP A 460 -16.55 -26.26 -5.63
N THR A 461 -17.87 -26.31 -5.70
CA THR A 461 -18.63 -27.57 -5.78
C THR A 461 -18.52 -28.20 -7.17
N PHE A 462 -18.87 -29.49 -7.27
CA PHE A 462 -19.01 -30.15 -8.58
C PHE A 462 -19.99 -29.39 -9.47
N ALA A 463 -21.18 -29.05 -8.95
CA ALA A 463 -22.21 -28.34 -9.70
C ALA A 463 -21.66 -27.05 -10.31
N ARG A 464 -20.94 -26.23 -9.53
CA ARG A 464 -20.39 -24.95 -10.00
C ARG A 464 -19.21 -25.11 -10.95
N ASN A 465 -18.41 -26.16 -10.81
CA ASN A 465 -17.36 -26.48 -11.77
C ASN A 465 -17.94 -26.95 -13.10
N ILE A 466 -19.00 -27.75 -13.10
CA ILE A 466 -19.66 -28.24 -14.33
C ILE A 466 -20.40 -27.10 -15.04
N SER A 467 -21.11 -26.26 -14.29
CA SER A 467 -21.84 -25.11 -14.84
C SER A 467 -20.98 -23.89 -15.10
N PHE A 468 -19.65 -23.99 -14.94
CA PHE A 468 -18.73 -22.87 -15.11
C PHE A 468 -18.89 -22.25 -16.52
N GLY A 469 -19.28 -20.98 -16.58
CA GLY A 469 -19.52 -20.28 -17.85
C GLY A 469 -20.95 -20.38 -18.41
N VAL A 470 -21.83 -21.10 -17.75
CA VAL A 470 -23.27 -21.17 -18.11
C VAL A 470 -24.08 -20.56 -16.97
N GLU A 471 -24.58 -19.32 -17.18
CA GLU A 471 -25.43 -18.66 -16.20
C GLU A 471 -26.82 -19.31 -16.14
N GLY A 472 -27.28 -19.62 -14.92
CA GLY A 472 -28.63 -20.15 -14.69
C GLY A 472 -28.83 -21.62 -15.08
N ALA A 473 -27.74 -22.40 -15.23
CA ALA A 473 -27.87 -23.84 -15.50
C ALA A 473 -28.66 -24.54 -14.38
N THR A 474 -29.67 -25.32 -14.76
CA THR A 474 -30.47 -26.11 -13.82
C THR A 474 -29.70 -27.35 -13.37
N LEU A 475 -30.08 -27.90 -12.20
CA LEU A 475 -29.45 -29.12 -11.71
C LEU A 475 -29.60 -30.28 -12.69
N GLU A 476 -30.75 -30.36 -13.36
CA GLU A 476 -31.02 -31.38 -14.38
C GLU A 476 -30.04 -31.29 -15.56
N GLN A 477 -29.75 -30.08 -16.04
CA GLN A 477 -28.77 -29.85 -17.11
C GLN A 477 -27.35 -30.23 -16.65
N ILE A 478 -26.99 -29.93 -15.38
CA ILE A 478 -25.69 -30.28 -14.79
C ILE A 478 -25.56 -31.79 -14.68
N GLU A 479 -26.62 -32.50 -14.24
CA GLU A 479 -26.67 -33.97 -14.16
C GLU A 479 -26.57 -34.62 -15.53
N GLU A 480 -27.26 -34.09 -16.53
CA GLU A 480 -27.21 -34.59 -17.91
C GLU A 480 -25.77 -34.45 -18.47
N ALA A 481 -25.13 -33.31 -18.29
CA ALA A 481 -23.75 -33.09 -18.70
C ALA A 481 -22.80 -34.07 -17.98
N ALA A 482 -23.01 -34.31 -16.69
CA ALA A 482 -22.19 -35.25 -15.90
C ALA A 482 -22.42 -36.71 -16.37
N LYS A 483 -23.62 -37.10 -16.76
CA LYS A 483 -23.92 -38.41 -17.34
C LYS A 483 -23.23 -38.61 -18.68
N ILE A 484 -23.28 -37.60 -19.57
CA ILE A 484 -22.53 -37.62 -20.83
C ILE A 484 -21.03 -37.81 -20.63
N ALA A 485 -20.48 -37.18 -19.59
CA ALA A 485 -19.09 -37.29 -19.24
C ALA A 485 -18.73 -38.53 -18.40
N ASN A 486 -19.65 -39.44 -18.11
CA ASN A 486 -19.51 -40.59 -17.20
C ASN A 486 -19.03 -40.20 -15.78
N ALA A 487 -19.37 -39.01 -15.33
CA ALA A 487 -19.00 -38.51 -14.00
C ALA A 487 -20.15 -38.60 -12.97
N HIS A 488 -21.40 -38.79 -13.41
CA HIS A 488 -22.58 -38.76 -12.55
C HIS A 488 -22.49 -39.71 -11.35
N ASP A 489 -22.20 -41.00 -11.59
CA ASP A 489 -22.16 -42.01 -10.54
C ASP A 489 -21.04 -41.75 -9.52
N PHE A 490 -19.90 -41.29 -9.99
CA PHE A 490 -18.77 -40.91 -9.15
C PHE A 490 -19.13 -39.67 -8.29
N ILE A 491 -19.84 -38.70 -8.84
CA ILE A 491 -20.29 -37.52 -8.10
C ILE A 491 -21.27 -37.90 -6.99
N LEU A 492 -22.24 -38.76 -7.30
CA LEU A 492 -23.21 -39.26 -6.29
C LEU A 492 -22.60 -40.06 -5.14
N GLN A 493 -21.42 -40.67 -5.33
CA GLN A 493 -20.68 -41.34 -4.27
C GLN A 493 -19.98 -40.40 -3.30
N SER A 494 -19.88 -39.11 -3.63
CA SER A 494 -19.31 -38.11 -2.74
C SER A 494 -20.28 -37.71 -1.62
N GLU A 495 -19.75 -37.21 -0.48
CA GLU A 495 -20.53 -36.95 0.75
C GLU A 495 -21.78 -36.08 0.56
N GLN A 496 -21.73 -35.11 -0.33
CA GLN A 496 -22.83 -34.16 -0.60
C GLN A 496 -23.24 -34.16 -2.10
N GLY A 497 -22.89 -35.23 -2.85
CA GLY A 497 -23.21 -35.29 -4.27
C GLY A 497 -22.66 -34.09 -5.03
N TYR A 498 -23.51 -33.44 -5.82
CA TYR A 498 -23.15 -32.27 -6.62
C TYR A 498 -22.72 -31.03 -5.82
N ASP A 499 -23.11 -30.94 -4.54
CA ASP A 499 -22.74 -29.83 -3.67
C ASP A 499 -21.41 -30.08 -2.92
N THR A 500 -20.76 -31.21 -3.15
CA THR A 500 -19.44 -31.50 -2.58
C THR A 500 -18.40 -30.54 -3.12
N ASN A 501 -17.69 -29.86 -2.22
CA ASN A 501 -16.55 -29.01 -2.58
C ASN A 501 -15.32 -29.89 -2.89
N ILE A 502 -14.80 -29.78 -4.11
CA ILE A 502 -13.70 -30.59 -4.62
C ILE A 502 -12.30 -30.17 -4.16
N GLY A 503 -12.21 -29.05 -3.42
CA GLY A 503 -10.94 -28.52 -2.95
C GLY A 503 -10.12 -27.80 -3.99
N ASP A 504 -8.94 -27.35 -3.59
CA ASP A 504 -8.05 -26.64 -4.49
C ASP A 504 -7.52 -27.57 -5.57
N ARG A 505 -7.71 -27.20 -6.85
CA ARG A 505 -7.36 -27.98 -8.04
C ARG A 505 -7.88 -29.44 -8.01
N GLY A 506 -9.00 -29.67 -7.37
CA GLY A 506 -9.54 -31.01 -7.22
C GLY A 506 -8.76 -31.91 -6.25
N GLY A 507 -7.99 -31.33 -5.34
CA GLY A 507 -7.12 -32.07 -4.42
C GLY A 507 -7.84 -33.02 -3.45
N ARG A 508 -9.18 -32.97 -3.39
CA ARG A 508 -10.02 -33.92 -2.65
C ARG A 508 -10.52 -35.08 -3.51
N LEU A 509 -10.25 -35.05 -4.82
CA LEU A 509 -10.60 -36.12 -5.73
C LEU A 509 -9.46 -37.15 -5.71
N SER A 510 -9.75 -38.40 -5.41
CA SER A 510 -8.83 -39.50 -5.68
C SER A 510 -8.67 -39.62 -7.18
N GLY A 511 -7.45 -39.44 -7.69
CA GLY A 511 -7.13 -39.43 -9.11
C GLY A 511 -7.61 -40.66 -9.90
#